data_993be4668134d4b702b1491d7de104b9
#
_entry.id   993be4668134d4b702b1491d7de104b9
#
_cell.length_a   1.000
_cell.length_b   1.000
_cell.length_c   1.000
_cell.angle_alpha   90.00
_cell.angle_beta   90.00
_cell.angle_gamma   90.00
#
_symmetry.space_group_name_H-M   'P 1'
#
loop_
_entity.id
_entity.type
_entity.pdbx_description
1 polymer ?
#
loop_
_entity_poly.entity_id
_entity_poly.type
_entity_poly.pdbx_seq_one_letter_code
_entity_poly.pdbx_strand_id
1 'polypeptide(L)'
;MTAARALRVLNSEPASALSAEADPLALSTRLQGLILSLKSEFVREDGTGVDYAAARDSSAFAEYALAARDLQLVEVESLGSEAERRCLFINLYNALTVHGLVTTSPLPESPQKVADFYNSTAYRVGSRTLTLNDIEHGILRNNGVQPASRKPHWDASDERARLALPLDPRIHCALNCGAKSCPPIRVFTPSNLEFGLKAAAAGFLENSTTVDERGVELSSLLLWYGSDFGATQEQVLAAVCNLLPPTSAKRAALQRLLEESRGKPMPLSATLWNAAVSLALPCFMRRGPVNVRYAAYDWALNAT
;
A
#
# COMPACT_ATOMS: atom_id res chain seq x y z
N MET A 1 5.40 23.38 -15.80
CA MET A 1 6.39 22.77 -14.90
C MET A 1 6.02 23.18 -13.48
N THR A 2 5.35 22.33 -12.73
CA THR A 2 5.09 22.54 -11.29
C THR A 2 6.43 22.45 -10.57
N ALA A 3 6.81 23.49 -9.83
CA ALA A 3 8.02 23.48 -9.01
C ALA A 3 7.99 22.24 -8.09
N ALA A 4 9.09 21.47 -8.09
CA ALA A 4 9.24 20.35 -7.16
C ALA A 4 9.07 20.90 -5.74
N ARG A 5 8.08 20.38 -5.01
CA ARG A 5 7.81 20.81 -3.64
C ARG A 5 8.93 20.28 -2.73
N ALA A 6 9.32 21.10 -1.74
CA ALA A 6 10.33 20.68 -0.77
C ALA A 6 9.89 19.40 -0.05
N LEU A 7 10.81 18.46 0.12
CA LEU A 7 10.58 17.24 0.90
C LEU A 7 10.26 17.60 2.36
N ARG A 8 9.28 16.93 2.91
CA ARG A 8 8.89 16.99 4.32
C ARG A 8 9.46 15.76 5.03
N VAL A 9 10.71 15.87 5.48
CA VAL A 9 11.41 14.80 6.20
C VAL A 9 10.99 14.84 7.66
N LEU A 10 10.20 13.85 8.11
CA LEU A 10 9.54 13.87 9.41
C LEU A 10 10.44 13.46 10.58
N ASN A 11 11.60 12.90 10.32
CA ASN A 11 12.62 12.52 11.30
C ASN A 11 13.95 13.25 11.06
N SER A 12 13.90 14.54 10.68
CA SER A 12 15.08 15.34 10.34
C SER A 12 15.92 15.75 11.55
N GLU A 13 15.32 15.78 12.74
CA GLU A 13 16.03 16.03 13.99
C GLU A 13 17.06 14.92 14.25
N PRO A 14 18.19 15.21 14.93
CA PRO A 14 19.20 14.21 15.21
C PRO A 14 18.66 12.96 15.92
N ALA A 15 19.20 11.80 15.57
CA ALA A 15 18.92 10.55 16.27
C ALA A 15 19.29 10.66 17.75
N SER A 16 18.68 9.85 18.60
CA SER A 16 19.00 9.78 20.01
C SER A 16 20.46 9.31 20.20
N ALA A 17 21.27 10.05 20.94
CA ALA A 17 22.66 9.69 21.24
C ALA A 17 22.82 8.35 22.00
N LEU A 18 21.71 7.73 22.41
CA LEU A 18 21.68 6.48 23.17
C LEU A 18 21.59 5.22 22.31
N SER A 19 21.30 5.35 21.01
CA SER A 19 21.19 4.22 20.09
C SER A 19 22.47 4.09 19.26
N ALA A 20 23.42 3.27 19.72
CA ALA A 20 24.44 2.71 18.84
C ALA A 20 23.77 1.62 18.00
N GLU A 21 23.90 1.70 16.66
CA GLU A 21 23.37 0.75 15.68
C GLU A 21 21.94 0.21 15.97
N ALA A 22 20.94 0.83 15.36
CA ALA A 22 19.57 0.34 15.47
C ALA A 22 19.39 -0.88 14.56
N ASP A 23 19.04 -2.03 15.12
CA ASP A 23 18.54 -3.17 14.33
C ASP A 23 17.31 -2.71 13.51
N PRO A 24 17.39 -2.73 12.16
CA PRO A 24 16.33 -2.23 11.30
C PRO A 24 14.97 -2.88 11.54
N LEU A 25 14.97 -4.20 11.79
CA LEU A 25 13.72 -4.95 11.99
C LEU A 25 13.09 -4.68 13.35
N ALA A 26 13.92 -4.69 14.41
CA ALA A 26 13.45 -4.38 15.76
C ALA A 26 12.87 -2.96 15.81
N LEU A 27 13.56 -1.98 15.20
CA LEU A 27 13.09 -0.60 15.15
C LEU A 27 11.80 -0.46 14.36
N SER A 28 11.71 -1.05 13.16
CA SER A 28 10.49 -0.97 12.34
C SER A 28 9.30 -1.63 13.02
N THR A 29 9.51 -2.74 13.71
CA THR A 29 8.49 -3.43 14.50
C THR A 29 8.03 -2.59 15.68
N ARG A 30 8.97 -1.96 16.39
CA ARG A 30 8.66 -1.01 17.47
C ARG A 30 7.86 0.17 16.99
N LEU A 31 8.28 0.82 15.89
CA LEU A 31 7.57 1.96 15.30
C LEU A 31 6.13 1.59 14.91
N GLN A 32 5.97 0.43 14.27
CA GLN A 32 4.64 -0.06 13.90
C GLN A 32 3.77 -0.36 15.13
N GLY A 33 4.36 -0.92 16.19
CA GLY A 33 3.69 -1.15 17.46
C GLY A 33 3.22 0.16 18.11
N LEU A 34 4.08 1.18 18.15
CA LEU A 34 3.75 2.51 18.68
C LEU A 34 2.61 3.18 17.88
N ILE A 35 2.62 3.05 16.53
CA ILE A 35 1.53 3.55 15.68
C ILE A 35 0.21 2.82 15.96
N LEU A 36 0.23 1.52 16.17
CA LEU A 36 -0.99 0.78 16.52
C LEU A 36 -1.51 1.16 17.91
N SER A 37 -0.62 1.34 18.89
CA SER A 37 -0.98 1.82 20.23
C SER A 37 -1.58 3.21 20.16
N LEU A 38 -0.93 4.13 19.43
CA LEU A 38 -1.45 5.48 19.19
C LEU A 38 -2.85 5.45 18.55
N LYS A 39 -3.04 4.65 17.51
CA LYS A 39 -4.35 4.53 16.86
C LYS A 39 -5.41 3.95 17.82
N SER A 40 -5.04 3.01 18.66
CA SER A 40 -5.95 2.42 19.65
C SER A 40 -6.34 3.41 20.75
N GLU A 41 -5.39 4.24 21.21
CA GLU A 41 -5.63 5.25 22.24
C GLU A 41 -6.56 6.37 21.76
N PHE A 42 -6.42 6.75 20.49
CA PHE A 42 -7.19 7.84 19.88
C PHE A 42 -8.28 7.37 18.92
N VAL A 43 -8.70 6.10 19.01
CA VAL A 43 -9.90 5.65 18.29
C VAL A 43 -11.13 6.39 18.84
N ARG A 44 -11.99 6.87 17.95
CA ARG A 44 -13.22 7.57 18.36
C ARG A 44 -14.18 6.62 19.07
N GLU A 45 -15.03 7.14 19.93
CA GLU A 45 -16.02 6.37 20.71
C GLU A 45 -16.96 5.54 19.81
N ASP A 46 -17.27 6.04 18.61
CA ASP A 46 -18.10 5.35 17.61
C ASP A 46 -17.33 4.30 16.80
N GLY A 47 -16.02 4.16 17.01
CA GLY A 47 -15.15 3.22 16.29
C GLY A 47 -14.91 3.55 14.82
N THR A 48 -15.39 4.70 14.32
CA THR A 48 -15.35 5.01 12.88
C THR A 48 -14.00 5.51 12.37
N GLY A 49 -13.08 5.91 13.27
CA GLY A 49 -11.79 6.45 12.87
C GLY A 49 -10.88 6.81 14.05
N VAL A 50 -9.80 7.53 13.74
CA VAL A 50 -8.77 7.94 14.71
C VAL A 50 -8.72 9.46 14.79
N ASP A 51 -8.75 10.02 16.00
CA ASP A 51 -8.55 11.45 16.20
C ASP A 51 -7.06 11.82 16.10
N TYR A 52 -6.60 12.01 14.87
CA TYR A 52 -5.21 12.40 14.59
C TYR A 52 -4.86 13.81 15.13
N ALA A 53 -5.85 14.67 15.33
CA ALA A 53 -5.60 16.00 15.89
C ALA A 53 -5.27 15.90 17.38
N ALA A 54 -6.05 15.14 18.14
CA ALA A 54 -5.76 14.86 19.55
C ALA A 54 -4.47 14.05 19.73
N ALA A 55 -4.22 13.07 18.83
CA ALA A 55 -3.00 12.27 18.85
C ALA A 55 -1.72 13.10 18.70
N ARG A 56 -1.76 14.21 17.92
CA ARG A 56 -0.60 15.07 17.64
C ARG A 56 0.08 15.61 18.91
N ASP A 57 -0.68 16.02 19.88
CA ASP A 57 -0.17 16.67 21.09
C ASP A 57 0.04 15.68 22.24
N SER A 58 -0.09 14.37 21.98
CA SER A 58 0.05 13.33 22.98
C SER A 58 1.51 12.95 23.25
N SER A 59 1.75 12.45 24.48
CA SER A 59 3.04 11.85 24.85
C SER A 59 3.35 10.60 24.02
N ALA A 60 2.34 9.82 23.64
CA ALA A 60 2.48 8.65 22.80
C ALA A 60 3.03 9.02 21.41
N PHE A 61 2.53 10.11 20.82
CA PHE A 61 3.08 10.59 19.55
C PHE A 61 4.49 11.17 19.71
N ALA A 62 4.78 11.87 20.78
CA ALA A 62 6.12 12.36 21.07
C ALA A 62 7.14 11.21 21.21
N GLU A 63 6.77 10.12 21.90
CA GLU A 63 7.60 8.91 21.98
C GLU A 63 7.85 8.30 20.61
N TYR A 64 6.80 8.16 19.79
CA TYR A 64 6.90 7.66 18.44
C TYR A 64 7.83 8.54 17.59
N ALA A 65 7.64 9.84 17.59
CA ALA A 65 8.44 10.79 16.82
C ALA A 65 9.92 10.73 17.22
N LEU A 66 10.20 10.58 18.51
CA LEU A 66 11.57 10.38 19.01
C LEU A 66 12.18 9.07 18.49
N ALA A 67 11.46 7.96 18.59
CA ALA A 67 11.92 6.66 18.10
C ALA A 67 12.14 6.67 16.57
N ALA A 68 11.32 7.41 15.81
CA ALA A 68 11.48 7.52 14.36
C ALA A 68 12.80 8.19 13.93
N ARG A 69 13.44 8.98 14.79
CA ARG A 69 14.75 9.59 14.50
C ARG A 69 15.85 8.55 14.37
N ASP A 70 15.74 7.43 15.07
CA ASP A 70 16.73 6.34 15.04
C ASP A 70 16.78 5.63 13.68
N LEU A 71 15.78 5.82 12.81
CA LEU A 71 15.85 5.36 11.42
C LEU A 71 17.04 5.93 10.65
N GLN A 72 17.60 7.06 11.07
CA GLN A 72 18.80 7.63 10.48
C GLN A 72 20.05 6.78 10.71
N LEU A 73 20.04 5.88 11.71
CA LEU A 73 21.15 4.99 12.09
C LEU A 73 20.99 3.59 11.47
N VAL A 74 19.92 3.36 10.73
CA VAL A 74 19.63 2.04 10.15
C VAL A 74 20.48 1.78 8.91
N GLU A 75 21.13 0.63 8.85
CA GLU A 75 21.78 0.12 7.65
C GLU A 75 20.88 -0.91 6.96
N VAL A 76 20.18 -0.50 5.91
CA VAL A 76 19.27 -1.38 5.16
C VAL A 76 20.01 -2.57 4.54
N GLU A 77 21.25 -2.36 4.18
CA GLU A 77 22.14 -3.37 3.60
C GLU A 77 22.53 -4.48 4.59
N SER A 78 22.38 -4.25 5.89
CA SER A 78 22.61 -5.29 6.92
C SER A 78 21.53 -6.39 6.90
N LEU A 79 20.39 -6.12 6.28
CA LEU A 79 19.30 -7.10 6.15
C LEU A 79 19.66 -8.18 5.12
N GLY A 80 19.78 -9.42 5.61
CA GLY A 80 20.27 -10.54 4.82
C GLY A 80 19.27 -11.15 3.85
N SER A 81 17.96 -10.92 4.04
CA SER A 81 16.93 -11.55 3.24
C SER A 81 15.92 -10.57 2.64
N GLU A 82 15.29 -11.00 1.55
CA GLU A 82 14.17 -10.26 0.95
C GLU A 82 12.99 -10.10 1.93
N ALA A 83 12.70 -11.14 2.72
CA ALA A 83 11.63 -11.12 3.70
C ALA A 83 11.85 -10.04 4.77
N GLU A 84 13.07 -9.90 5.28
CA GLU A 84 13.44 -8.85 6.23
C GLU A 84 13.25 -7.46 5.63
N ARG A 85 13.76 -7.23 4.42
CA ARG A 85 13.60 -5.95 3.72
C ARG A 85 12.15 -5.63 3.42
N ARG A 86 11.35 -6.62 3.02
CA ARG A 86 9.91 -6.45 2.76
C ARG A 86 9.16 -6.07 4.04
N CYS A 87 9.44 -6.73 5.17
CA CYS A 87 8.87 -6.37 6.47
C CYS A 87 9.22 -4.93 6.86
N LEU A 88 10.51 -4.56 6.77
CA LEU A 88 10.97 -3.21 7.05
C LEU A 88 10.13 -2.19 6.27
N PHE A 89 10.06 -2.32 4.95
CA PHE A 89 9.45 -1.30 4.10
C PHE A 89 7.93 -1.26 4.19
N ILE A 90 7.23 -2.38 4.39
CA ILE A 90 5.79 -2.36 4.64
C ILE A 90 5.48 -1.64 5.96
N ASN A 91 6.21 -1.97 7.03
CA ASN A 91 6.04 -1.32 8.32
C ASN A 91 6.34 0.18 8.25
N LEU A 92 7.45 0.57 7.58
CA LEU A 92 7.83 1.97 7.43
C LEU A 92 6.82 2.77 6.60
N TYR A 93 6.29 2.22 5.52
CA TYR A 93 5.26 2.90 4.72
C TYR A 93 4.03 3.25 5.57
N ASN A 94 3.52 2.27 6.30
CA ASN A 94 2.34 2.46 7.15
C ASN A 94 2.61 3.46 8.28
N ALA A 95 3.78 3.37 8.92
CA ALA A 95 4.21 4.29 9.97
C ALA A 95 4.39 5.72 9.43
N LEU A 96 5.04 5.88 8.28
CA LEU A 96 5.25 7.18 7.64
C LEU A 96 3.93 7.84 7.22
N THR A 97 2.97 7.05 6.72
CA THR A 97 1.64 7.55 6.36
C THR A 97 0.94 8.15 7.58
N VAL A 98 0.88 7.43 8.70
CA VAL A 98 0.23 7.91 9.92
C VAL A 98 0.98 9.13 10.48
N HIS A 99 2.31 9.08 10.55
CA HIS A 99 3.12 10.23 11.00
C HIS A 99 2.86 11.47 10.15
N GLY A 100 2.82 11.28 8.83
CA GLY A 100 2.52 12.37 7.89
C GLY A 100 1.15 12.98 8.12
N LEU A 101 0.13 12.17 8.39
CA LEU A 101 -1.23 12.64 8.66
C LEU A 101 -1.33 13.34 10.02
N VAL A 102 -0.80 12.75 11.08
CA VAL A 102 -0.80 13.35 12.43
C VAL A 102 -0.14 14.73 12.40
N THR A 103 0.96 14.91 11.69
CA THR A 103 1.69 16.18 11.62
C THR A 103 1.13 17.17 10.59
N THR A 104 0.07 16.81 9.85
CA THR A 104 -0.58 17.74 8.90
C THR A 104 -1.63 18.60 9.64
N SER A 105 -1.49 19.93 9.55
CA SER A 105 -2.41 20.89 10.17
C SER A 105 -2.81 21.98 9.16
N PRO A 106 -4.12 22.28 9.01
CA PRO A 106 -5.24 21.54 9.60
C PRO A 106 -5.31 20.11 9.08
N LEU A 107 -6.02 19.23 9.84
CA LEU A 107 -6.21 17.83 9.39
C LEU A 107 -7.00 17.81 8.07
N PRO A 108 -6.52 17.13 7.03
CA PRO A 108 -7.18 17.12 5.74
C PRO A 108 -8.42 16.22 5.76
N GLU A 109 -9.41 16.52 4.92
CA GLU A 109 -10.57 15.64 4.69
C GLU A 109 -10.17 14.32 4.00
N SER A 110 -9.05 14.34 3.29
CA SER A 110 -8.51 13.21 2.53
C SER A 110 -7.00 13.37 2.38
N PRO A 111 -6.21 12.27 2.36
CA PRO A 111 -4.78 12.34 2.07
C PRO A 111 -4.49 13.01 0.71
N GLN A 112 -5.40 12.87 -0.27
CA GLN A 112 -5.28 13.51 -1.59
C GLN A 112 -5.43 15.02 -1.56
N LYS A 113 -6.01 15.60 -0.50
CA LYS A 113 -6.11 17.06 -0.33
C LYS A 113 -4.80 17.68 0.18
N VAL A 114 -3.88 16.85 0.68
CA VAL A 114 -2.52 17.29 0.98
C VAL A 114 -1.72 17.28 -0.32
N ALA A 115 -1.34 18.46 -0.78
CA ALA A 115 -0.64 18.58 -2.06
C ALA A 115 0.65 17.74 -2.04
N ASP A 116 0.74 16.83 -3.01
CA ASP A 116 1.89 15.95 -3.24
C ASP A 116 2.29 15.07 -2.03
N PHE A 117 1.29 14.68 -1.22
CA PHE A 117 1.50 13.96 0.05
C PHE A 117 2.47 12.77 -0.08
N TYR A 118 2.25 11.93 -1.08
CA TYR A 118 3.02 10.70 -1.25
C TYR A 118 4.43 10.89 -1.83
N ASN A 119 4.67 12.00 -2.54
CA ASN A 119 6.00 12.34 -3.06
C ASN A 119 6.79 13.27 -2.12
N SER A 120 6.13 13.95 -1.18
CA SER A 120 6.80 14.91 -0.31
C SER A 120 7.01 14.43 1.12
N THR A 121 6.17 13.52 1.62
CA THR A 121 6.28 12.96 2.99
C THR A 121 7.34 11.87 3.00
N ALA A 122 8.40 12.07 3.80
CA ALA A 122 9.59 11.24 3.76
C ALA A 122 10.18 10.94 5.15
N TYR A 123 10.92 9.84 5.23
CA TYR A 123 11.88 9.57 6.28
C TYR A 123 13.31 9.54 5.74
N ARG A 124 14.26 9.93 6.59
CA ARG A 124 15.65 9.54 6.43
C ARG A 124 15.84 8.15 7.02
N VAL A 125 16.27 7.21 6.16
CA VAL A 125 16.54 5.80 6.52
C VAL A 125 18.01 5.55 6.18
N GLY A 126 18.85 5.51 7.20
CA GLY A 126 20.31 5.54 7.00
C GLY A 126 20.74 6.78 6.23
N SER A 127 21.53 6.59 5.21
CA SER A 127 22.02 7.66 4.32
C SER A 127 20.98 8.16 3.30
N ARG A 128 19.78 7.55 3.20
CA ARG A 128 18.80 7.82 2.14
C ARG A 128 17.57 8.51 2.68
N THR A 129 17.02 9.43 1.89
CA THR A 129 15.69 10.00 2.13
C THR A 129 14.69 9.28 1.21
N LEU A 130 13.69 8.65 1.81
CA LEU A 130 12.68 7.84 1.12
C LEU A 130 11.29 8.40 1.38
N THR A 131 10.58 8.74 0.30
CA THR A 131 9.17 9.15 0.34
C THR A 131 8.24 7.93 0.39
N LEU A 132 6.96 8.15 0.62
CA LEU A 132 5.95 7.09 0.51
C LEU A 132 5.99 6.42 -0.87
N ASN A 133 6.05 7.22 -1.95
CA ASN A 133 6.14 6.67 -3.31
C ASN A 133 7.46 5.97 -3.59
N ASP A 134 8.59 6.40 -3.01
CA ASP A 134 9.85 5.68 -3.09
C ASP A 134 9.71 4.27 -2.48
N ILE A 135 9.06 4.16 -1.33
CA ILE A 135 8.85 2.88 -0.65
C ILE A 135 7.87 2.00 -1.44
N GLU A 136 6.70 2.54 -1.82
CA GLU A 136 5.68 1.75 -2.51
C GLU A 136 6.13 1.38 -3.93
N HIS A 137 6.35 2.37 -4.77
CA HIS A 137 6.57 2.14 -6.21
C HIS A 137 8.01 1.78 -6.52
N GLY A 138 8.95 2.41 -5.83
CA GLY A 138 10.38 2.16 -6.04
C GLY A 138 10.81 0.82 -5.47
N ILE A 139 10.53 0.58 -4.20
CA ILE A 139 11.05 -0.59 -3.48
C ILE A 139 10.09 -1.78 -3.58
N LEU A 140 8.88 -1.66 -3.01
CA LEU A 140 7.96 -2.79 -2.84
C LEU A 140 7.33 -3.26 -4.16
N ARG A 141 7.19 -2.38 -5.15
CA ARG A 141 6.68 -2.69 -6.49
C ARG A 141 7.79 -2.88 -7.53
N ASN A 142 9.01 -3.19 -7.12
CA ASN A 142 10.12 -3.47 -8.03
C ASN A 142 10.40 -2.35 -9.05
N ASN A 143 10.37 -1.11 -8.62
CA ASN A 143 10.45 0.07 -9.50
C ASN A 143 9.41 0.03 -10.64
N GLY A 144 8.24 -0.51 -10.35
CA GLY A 144 7.18 -0.74 -11.31
C GLY A 144 6.57 0.54 -11.86
N VAL A 145 5.85 0.39 -12.96
CA VAL A 145 5.14 1.50 -13.60
C VAL A 145 4.05 2.03 -12.66
N GLN A 146 4.11 3.31 -12.36
CA GLN A 146 3.08 3.97 -11.56
C GLN A 146 1.79 4.16 -12.36
N PRO A 147 0.63 3.90 -11.78
CA PRO A 147 -0.66 4.10 -12.45
C PRO A 147 -0.86 5.52 -12.98
N ALA A 148 -0.44 6.53 -12.21
CA ALA A 148 -0.64 7.94 -12.55
C ALA A 148 0.34 8.45 -13.61
N SER A 149 1.64 8.18 -13.47
CA SER A 149 2.68 8.68 -14.36
C SER A 149 2.92 7.82 -15.60
N ARG A 150 2.52 6.54 -15.54
CA ARG A 150 2.79 5.51 -16.55
C ARG A 150 4.27 5.29 -16.84
N LYS A 151 5.12 5.56 -15.88
CA LYS A 151 6.57 5.39 -15.94
C LYS A 151 7.06 4.64 -14.70
N PRO A 152 8.22 3.98 -14.78
CA PRO A 152 8.92 3.53 -13.59
C PRO A 152 9.09 4.70 -12.61
N HIS A 153 9.16 4.39 -11.33
CA HIS A 153 9.28 5.43 -10.30
C HIS A 153 10.63 6.13 -10.36
N TRP A 154 11.69 5.35 -10.51
CA TRP A 154 13.06 5.83 -10.64
C TRP A 154 13.62 5.58 -12.05
N ASP A 155 14.49 6.46 -12.50
CA ASP A 155 15.29 6.23 -13.68
C ASP A 155 16.30 5.10 -13.42
N ALA A 156 16.76 4.44 -14.50
CA ALA A 156 17.69 3.31 -14.38
C ALA A 156 19.05 3.66 -13.72
N SER A 157 19.42 4.94 -13.70
CA SER A 157 20.64 5.47 -13.08
C SER A 157 20.47 5.84 -11.60
N ASP A 158 19.25 5.77 -11.05
CA ASP A 158 18.99 6.11 -9.66
C ASP A 158 19.54 5.00 -8.74
N GLU A 159 20.47 5.36 -7.85
CA GLU A 159 21.09 4.41 -6.94
C GLU A 159 20.08 3.71 -6.01
N ARG A 160 18.94 4.33 -5.74
CA ARG A 160 17.88 3.75 -4.90
C ARG A 160 17.22 2.56 -5.55
N ALA A 161 17.31 2.42 -6.89
CA ALA A 161 16.76 1.27 -7.62
C ALA A 161 17.35 -0.07 -7.15
N ARG A 162 18.55 -0.09 -6.56
CA ARG A 162 19.14 -1.30 -5.93
C ARG A 162 18.37 -1.80 -4.71
N LEU A 163 17.50 -0.99 -4.12
CA LEU A 163 16.62 -1.39 -3.01
C LEU A 163 15.38 -2.13 -3.50
N ALA A 164 15.09 -2.11 -4.79
CA ALA A 164 13.88 -2.72 -5.36
C ALA A 164 13.79 -4.21 -5.01
N LEU A 165 12.59 -4.63 -4.59
CA LEU A 165 12.28 -6.00 -4.22
C LEU A 165 11.42 -6.66 -5.31
N PRO A 166 11.53 -7.97 -5.51
CA PRO A 166 10.59 -8.69 -6.36
C PRO A 166 9.14 -8.37 -5.96
N LEU A 167 8.29 -8.10 -6.95
CA LEU A 167 6.90 -7.72 -6.71
C LEU A 167 6.13 -8.88 -6.06
N ASP A 168 5.48 -8.58 -4.94
CA ASP A 168 4.45 -9.40 -4.34
C ASP A 168 3.13 -8.60 -4.32
N PRO A 169 2.12 -8.94 -5.14
CA PRO A 169 0.91 -8.13 -5.27
C PRO A 169 0.10 -8.02 -3.98
N ARG A 170 0.33 -8.91 -3.00
CA ARG A 170 -0.36 -8.87 -1.70
C ARG A 170 -0.01 -7.63 -0.88
N ILE A 171 1.08 -6.92 -1.20
CA ILE A 171 1.43 -5.65 -0.55
C ILE A 171 0.29 -4.62 -0.67
N HIS A 172 -0.45 -4.62 -1.78
CA HIS A 172 -1.58 -3.71 -1.96
C HIS A 172 -2.71 -3.92 -0.94
N CYS A 173 -2.76 -5.09 -0.31
CA CYS A 173 -3.68 -5.41 0.78
C CYS A 173 -3.05 -5.20 2.18
N ALA A 174 -1.81 -4.71 2.25
CA ALA A 174 -1.05 -4.48 3.48
C ALA A 174 -0.65 -3.01 3.69
N LEU A 175 -0.59 -2.22 2.63
CA LEU A 175 -0.25 -0.80 2.67
C LEU A 175 -1.51 0.04 2.93
N ASN A 176 -1.43 0.95 3.91
CA ASN A 176 -2.50 1.86 4.28
C ASN A 176 -2.12 3.29 3.90
N CYS A 177 -2.78 3.85 2.91
CA CYS A 177 -2.54 5.21 2.42
C CYS A 177 -3.30 6.30 3.19
N GLY A 178 -4.00 5.95 4.27
CA GLY A 178 -4.74 6.90 5.11
C GLY A 178 -6.21 7.09 4.76
N ALA A 179 -6.72 6.45 3.71
CA ALA A 179 -8.13 6.50 3.31
C ALA A 179 -8.99 5.47 4.05
N LYS A 180 -10.31 5.69 4.11
CA LYS A 180 -11.27 4.74 4.71
C LYS A 180 -11.28 3.39 4.01
N SER A 181 -11.13 3.36 2.69
CA SER A 181 -11.11 2.13 1.90
C SER A 181 -9.79 1.35 2.01
N CYS A 182 -8.78 1.86 2.74
CA CYS A 182 -7.51 1.15 2.91
C CYS A 182 -7.65 -0.09 3.79
N PRO A 183 -6.81 -1.12 3.54
CA PRO A 183 -6.72 -2.25 4.45
C PRO A 183 -6.23 -1.83 5.85
N PRO A 184 -6.59 -2.57 6.91
CA PRO A 184 -6.11 -2.27 8.25
C PRO A 184 -4.60 -2.47 8.37
N ILE A 185 -3.95 -1.61 9.16
CA ILE A 185 -2.51 -1.70 9.44
C ILE A 185 -2.23 -2.94 10.29
N ARG A 186 -1.15 -3.66 9.93
CA ARG A 186 -0.64 -4.85 10.64
C ARG A 186 0.86 -4.71 10.88
N VAL A 187 1.38 -5.45 11.86
CA VAL A 187 2.83 -5.57 12.08
C VAL A 187 3.36 -6.77 11.31
N PHE A 188 4.37 -6.56 10.48
CA PHE A 188 5.04 -7.61 9.73
C PHE A 188 6.44 -7.88 10.30
N THR A 189 6.72 -9.15 10.52
CA THR A 189 8.03 -9.69 10.92
C THR A 189 8.40 -10.82 9.97
N PRO A 190 9.67 -11.19 9.82
CA PRO A 190 10.07 -12.29 8.93
C PRO A 190 9.34 -13.61 9.25
N SER A 191 9.05 -13.86 10.51
CA SER A 191 8.36 -15.08 10.95
C SER A 191 6.87 -15.10 10.63
N ASN A 192 6.22 -13.93 10.46
CA ASN A 192 4.79 -13.84 10.17
C ASN A 192 4.48 -13.32 8.76
N LEU A 193 5.47 -12.93 7.96
CA LEU A 193 5.29 -12.23 6.68
C LEU A 193 4.34 -12.97 5.74
N GLU A 194 4.62 -14.24 5.47
CA GLU A 194 3.83 -15.04 4.52
C GLU A 194 2.39 -15.21 4.99
N PHE A 195 2.20 -15.59 6.25
CA PHE A 195 0.87 -15.71 6.84
C PHE A 195 0.15 -14.35 6.90
N GLY A 196 0.86 -13.30 7.31
CA GLY A 196 0.33 -11.95 7.45
C GLY A 196 -0.14 -11.35 6.12
N LEU A 197 0.65 -11.49 5.05
CA LEU A 197 0.29 -11.03 3.70
C LEU A 197 -0.92 -11.83 3.16
N LYS A 198 -0.92 -13.14 3.34
CA LYS A 198 -2.06 -13.99 2.95
C LYS A 198 -3.33 -13.61 3.70
N ALA A 199 -3.25 -13.41 5.01
CA ALA A 199 -4.38 -13.01 5.82
C ALA A 199 -4.88 -11.59 5.50
N ALA A 200 -3.97 -10.64 5.20
CA ALA A 200 -4.31 -9.30 4.77
C ALA A 200 -5.05 -9.31 3.43
N ALA A 201 -4.53 -10.03 2.44
CA ALA A 201 -5.15 -10.17 1.13
C ALA A 201 -6.53 -10.86 1.23
N ALA A 202 -6.61 -11.98 1.96
CA ALA A 202 -7.87 -12.71 2.16
C ALA A 202 -8.94 -11.82 2.80
N GLY A 203 -8.61 -11.13 3.90
CA GLY A 203 -9.56 -10.26 4.58
C GLY A 203 -9.98 -9.05 3.75
N PHE A 204 -9.05 -8.40 3.06
CA PHE A 204 -9.35 -7.27 2.19
C PHE A 204 -10.26 -7.69 1.02
N LEU A 205 -9.93 -8.76 0.32
CA LEU A 205 -10.68 -9.23 -0.83
C LEU A 205 -12.06 -9.79 -0.42
N GLU A 206 -12.16 -10.46 0.74
CA GLU A 206 -13.46 -10.92 1.24
C GLU A 206 -14.42 -9.75 1.50
N ASN A 207 -13.92 -8.62 1.99
CA ASN A 207 -14.74 -7.46 2.28
C ASN A 207 -15.03 -6.59 1.04
N SER A 208 -14.16 -6.60 0.03
CA SER A 208 -14.20 -5.69 -1.11
C SER A 208 -14.56 -6.35 -2.45
N THR A 209 -14.88 -7.65 -2.45
CA THR A 209 -15.34 -8.37 -3.65
C THR A 209 -16.82 -8.71 -3.53
N THR A 210 -17.58 -8.50 -4.60
CA THR A 210 -18.96 -8.99 -4.74
C THR A 210 -19.08 -9.77 -6.05
N VAL A 211 -19.74 -10.93 -5.98
CA VAL A 211 -20.06 -11.75 -7.16
C VAL A 211 -21.56 -11.88 -7.21
N ASP A 212 -22.19 -11.39 -8.27
CA ASP A 212 -23.62 -11.39 -8.49
C ASP A 212 -23.97 -11.75 -9.94
N GLU A 213 -25.27 -11.74 -10.29
CA GLU A 213 -25.77 -12.01 -11.65
C GLU A 213 -25.21 -11.06 -12.71
N ARG A 214 -24.77 -9.88 -12.31
CA ARG A 214 -24.17 -8.86 -13.20
C ARG A 214 -22.67 -9.06 -13.41
N GLY A 215 -22.04 -10.03 -12.74
CA GLY A 215 -20.61 -10.34 -12.82
C GLY A 215 -19.88 -10.14 -11.50
N VAL A 216 -18.70 -9.54 -11.57
CA VAL A 216 -17.82 -9.32 -10.41
C VAL A 216 -17.66 -7.83 -10.15
N GLU A 217 -17.77 -7.40 -8.89
CA GLU A 217 -17.38 -6.09 -8.44
C GLU A 217 -16.15 -6.21 -7.54
N LEU A 218 -15.10 -5.45 -7.87
CA LEU A 218 -13.81 -5.43 -7.19
C LEU A 218 -13.52 -4.04 -6.62
N SER A 219 -12.64 -3.95 -5.64
CA SER A 219 -12.08 -2.66 -5.21
C SER A 219 -11.40 -1.94 -6.37
N SER A 220 -11.50 -0.61 -6.43
CA SER A 220 -10.74 0.24 -7.35
C SER A 220 -9.22 0.10 -7.20
N LEU A 221 -8.73 -0.44 -6.10
CA LEU A 221 -7.32 -0.84 -5.95
C LEU A 221 -6.91 -1.82 -7.06
N LEU A 222 -7.77 -2.77 -7.43
CA LEU A 222 -7.51 -3.70 -8.52
C LEU A 222 -7.70 -3.08 -9.92
N LEU A 223 -8.37 -1.93 -10.03
CA LEU A 223 -8.35 -1.13 -11.25
C LEU A 223 -6.98 -0.49 -11.48
N TRP A 224 -6.37 0.05 -10.41
CA TRP A 224 -5.09 0.75 -10.50
C TRP A 224 -3.90 -0.18 -10.56
N TYR A 225 -3.93 -1.24 -9.79
CA TYR A 225 -2.81 -2.18 -9.60
C TYR A 225 -3.09 -3.59 -10.12
N GLY A 226 -4.15 -3.77 -10.91
CA GLY A 226 -4.52 -5.09 -11.44
C GLY A 226 -3.40 -5.74 -12.23
N SER A 227 -2.60 -4.94 -12.96
CA SER A 227 -1.41 -5.45 -13.69
C SER A 227 -0.36 -6.10 -12.80
N ASP A 228 -0.32 -5.77 -11.51
CA ASP A 228 0.58 -6.41 -10.54
C ASP A 228 0.09 -7.83 -10.16
N PHE A 229 -1.22 -8.10 -10.31
CA PHE A 229 -1.84 -9.41 -10.06
C PHE A 229 -1.90 -10.30 -11.31
N GLY A 230 -1.84 -9.73 -12.49
CA GLY A 230 -1.86 -10.47 -13.75
C GLY A 230 -1.95 -9.58 -14.98
N ALA A 231 -1.45 -10.06 -16.11
CA ALA A 231 -1.44 -9.32 -17.37
C ALA A 231 -2.83 -9.21 -18.03
N THR A 232 -3.76 -10.10 -17.65
CA THR A 232 -5.13 -10.13 -18.20
C THR A 232 -6.16 -10.13 -17.08
N GLN A 233 -7.37 -9.70 -17.39
CA GLN A 233 -8.49 -9.74 -16.45
C GLN A 233 -8.74 -11.14 -15.87
N GLU A 234 -8.60 -12.18 -16.70
CA GLU A 234 -8.75 -13.57 -16.26
C GLU A 234 -7.70 -13.94 -15.22
N GLN A 235 -6.43 -13.56 -15.44
CA GLN A 235 -5.35 -13.79 -14.49
C GLN A 235 -5.58 -13.05 -13.18
N VAL A 236 -6.05 -11.79 -13.24
CA VAL A 236 -6.39 -11.03 -12.03
C VAL A 236 -7.54 -11.68 -11.26
N LEU A 237 -8.60 -12.09 -11.96
CA LEU A 237 -9.72 -12.80 -11.31
C LEU A 237 -9.29 -14.14 -10.71
N ALA A 238 -8.40 -14.87 -11.39
CA ALA A 238 -7.81 -16.10 -10.86
C ALA A 238 -6.96 -15.83 -9.60
N ALA A 239 -6.16 -14.75 -9.61
CA ALA A 239 -5.38 -14.33 -8.45
C ALA A 239 -6.29 -13.96 -7.27
N VAL A 240 -7.34 -13.17 -7.50
CA VAL A 240 -8.36 -12.83 -6.49
C VAL A 240 -9.00 -14.10 -5.92
N CYS A 241 -9.41 -15.02 -6.81
CA CYS A 241 -10.00 -16.29 -6.40
C CYS A 241 -9.08 -17.12 -5.51
N ASN A 242 -7.78 -17.18 -5.83
CA ASN A 242 -6.78 -17.91 -5.06
C ASN A 242 -6.49 -17.26 -3.69
N LEU A 243 -6.60 -15.94 -3.60
CA LEU A 243 -6.35 -15.18 -2.37
C LEU A 243 -7.57 -15.15 -1.44
N LEU A 244 -8.80 -15.31 -1.96
CA LEU A 244 -10.00 -15.43 -1.13
C LEU A 244 -9.91 -16.67 -0.23
N PRO A 245 -10.51 -16.64 1.00
CA PRO A 245 -10.51 -17.78 1.90
C PRO A 245 -11.08 -19.03 1.21
N PRO A 246 -10.54 -20.23 1.48
CA PRO A 246 -11.07 -21.48 0.89
C PRO A 246 -12.55 -21.72 1.19
N THR A 247 -13.03 -21.23 2.33
CA THR A 247 -14.42 -21.35 2.79
C THR A 247 -15.34 -20.23 2.30
N SER A 248 -14.81 -19.27 1.52
CA SER A 248 -15.57 -18.13 1.03
C SER A 248 -16.60 -18.54 -0.02
N ALA A 249 -17.85 -18.14 0.18
CA ALA A 249 -18.90 -18.28 -0.82
C ALA A 249 -18.58 -17.47 -2.09
N LYS A 250 -17.88 -16.33 -1.95
CA LYS A 250 -17.44 -15.47 -3.06
C LYS A 250 -16.39 -16.19 -3.91
N ARG A 251 -15.45 -16.92 -3.28
CA ARG A 251 -14.49 -17.75 -3.99
C ARG A 251 -15.19 -18.81 -4.84
N ALA A 252 -16.14 -19.55 -4.26
CA ALA A 252 -16.88 -20.58 -4.98
C ALA A 252 -17.71 -19.99 -6.14
N ALA A 253 -18.33 -18.82 -5.94
CA ALA A 253 -19.07 -18.13 -6.98
C ALA A 253 -18.15 -17.65 -8.11
N LEU A 254 -16.99 -17.07 -7.77
CA LEU A 254 -16.01 -16.60 -8.75
C LEU A 254 -15.41 -17.76 -9.56
N GLN A 255 -15.13 -18.91 -8.93
CA GLN A 255 -14.66 -20.11 -9.62
C GLN A 255 -15.68 -20.57 -10.68
N ARG A 256 -16.94 -20.68 -10.31
CA ARG A 256 -18.01 -21.04 -11.25
C ARG A 256 -18.11 -20.05 -12.42
N LEU A 257 -18.06 -18.75 -12.11
CA LEU A 257 -18.13 -17.71 -13.12
C LEU A 257 -16.96 -17.79 -14.12
N LEU A 258 -15.75 -18.06 -13.63
CA LEU A 258 -14.56 -18.24 -14.46
C LEU A 258 -14.67 -19.52 -15.33
N GLU A 259 -15.18 -20.61 -14.80
CA GLU A 259 -15.42 -21.84 -15.55
C GLU A 259 -16.45 -21.63 -16.65
N GLU A 260 -17.57 -21.01 -16.33
CA GLU A 260 -18.66 -20.71 -17.27
C GLU A 260 -18.25 -19.71 -18.36
N SER A 261 -17.28 -18.87 -18.09
CA SER A 261 -16.77 -17.87 -19.05
C SER A 261 -15.77 -18.44 -20.04
N ARG A 262 -15.21 -19.62 -19.77
CA ARG A 262 -14.23 -20.27 -20.65
C ARG A 262 -14.85 -20.56 -22.03
N GLY A 263 -14.14 -20.09 -23.06
CA GLY A 263 -14.59 -20.27 -24.46
C GLY A 263 -15.73 -19.35 -24.90
N LYS A 264 -16.27 -18.50 -24.03
CA LYS A 264 -17.26 -17.50 -24.45
C LYS A 264 -16.59 -16.42 -25.31
N PRO A 265 -17.27 -15.93 -26.37
CA PRO A 265 -16.76 -14.84 -27.17
C PRO A 265 -16.62 -13.58 -26.34
N MET A 266 -15.60 -12.78 -26.66
CA MET A 266 -15.41 -11.50 -26.00
C MET A 266 -16.52 -10.51 -26.36
N PRO A 267 -17.10 -9.80 -25.38
CA PRO A 267 -18.02 -8.72 -25.66
C PRO A 267 -17.37 -7.64 -26.53
N LEU A 268 -18.13 -7.02 -27.42
CA LEU A 268 -17.61 -5.97 -28.31
C LEU A 268 -16.93 -4.84 -27.53
N SER A 269 -17.47 -4.46 -26.37
CA SER A 269 -16.90 -3.45 -25.49
C SER A 269 -15.50 -3.84 -24.97
N ALA A 270 -15.30 -5.12 -24.63
CA ALA A 270 -13.99 -5.64 -24.21
C ALA A 270 -13.01 -5.71 -25.39
N THR A 271 -13.49 -6.05 -26.58
CA THR A 271 -12.67 -6.06 -27.79
C THR A 271 -12.17 -4.66 -28.14
N LEU A 272 -13.06 -3.66 -28.13
CA LEU A 272 -12.71 -2.25 -28.38
C LEU A 272 -11.75 -1.71 -27.33
N TRP A 273 -11.98 -2.03 -26.05
CA TRP A 273 -11.07 -1.67 -24.96
C TRP A 273 -9.67 -2.25 -25.17
N ASN A 274 -9.59 -3.55 -25.48
CA ASN A 274 -8.32 -4.23 -25.67
C ASN A 274 -7.52 -3.68 -26.86
N ALA A 275 -8.21 -3.25 -27.92
CA ALA A 275 -7.58 -2.56 -29.04
C ALA A 275 -7.00 -1.20 -28.60
N ALA A 276 -7.75 -0.41 -27.85
CA ALA A 276 -7.29 0.88 -27.33
C ALA A 276 -6.13 0.73 -26.35
N VAL A 277 -6.18 -0.26 -25.46
CA VAL A 277 -5.11 -0.55 -24.50
C VAL A 277 -3.84 -0.98 -25.22
N SER A 278 -3.94 -1.81 -26.25
CA SER A 278 -2.76 -2.25 -27.01
C SER A 278 -2.06 -1.11 -27.73
N LEU A 279 -2.80 -0.07 -28.14
CA LEU A 279 -2.27 1.07 -28.88
C LEU A 279 -1.76 2.21 -28.00
N ALA A 280 -2.39 2.47 -26.86
CA ALA A 280 -2.18 3.70 -26.12
C ALA A 280 -1.94 3.52 -24.60
N LEU A 281 -2.26 2.38 -24.02
CA LEU A 281 -2.36 2.21 -22.57
C LEU A 281 -1.81 0.84 -22.08
N PRO A 282 -0.54 0.52 -22.31
CA PRO A 282 0.03 -0.80 -22.01
C PRO A 282 0.01 -1.18 -20.52
N CYS A 283 -0.19 -0.21 -19.63
CA CYS A 283 -0.31 -0.44 -18.19
C CYS A 283 -1.73 -0.82 -17.73
N PHE A 284 -2.72 -0.78 -18.63
CA PHE A 284 -4.07 -1.21 -18.30
C PHE A 284 -4.30 -2.66 -18.69
N MET A 285 -5.00 -3.35 -17.81
CA MET A 285 -5.34 -4.76 -17.95
C MET A 285 -6.27 -5.00 -19.14
N ARG A 286 -6.00 -6.05 -19.93
CA ARG A 286 -6.91 -6.50 -20.98
C ARG A 286 -8.18 -7.08 -20.36
N ARG A 287 -9.33 -6.66 -20.86
CA ARG A 287 -10.64 -7.17 -20.44
C ARG A 287 -10.88 -8.56 -21.02
N GLY A 288 -11.58 -9.39 -20.26
CA GLY A 288 -12.04 -10.73 -20.63
C GLY A 288 -13.56 -10.80 -20.83
N PRO A 289 -14.11 -12.00 -20.95
CA PRO A 289 -15.54 -12.22 -21.14
C PRO A 289 -16.39 -11.96 -19.88
N VAL A 290 -15.78 -11.94 -18.72
CA VAL A 290 -16.45 -11.65 -17.45
C VAL A 290 -16.72 -10.15 -17.32
N ASN A 291 -17.91 -9.77 -16.93
CA ASN A 291 -18.21 -8.37 -16.63
C ASN A 291 -17.61 -8.01 -15.26
N VAL A 292 -16.60 -7.14 -15.25
CA VAL A 292 -15.96 -6.64 -14.03
C VAL A 292 -16.29 -5.17 -13.85
N ARG A 293 -16.81 -4.86 -12.67
CA ARG A 293 -17.08 -3.50 -12.19
C ARG A 293 -16.08 -3.19 -11.06
N TYR A 294 -15.88 -1.91 -10.80
CA TYR A 294 -15.02 -1.44 -9.71
C TYR A 294 -15.83 -0.54 -8.79
N ALA A 295 -15.83 -0.89 -7.51
CA ALA A 295 -16.46 -0.07 -6.48
C ALA A 295 -15.74 1.27 -6.33
N ALA A 296 -16.49 2.31 -6.01
CA ALA A 296 -15.90 3.61 -5.68
C ALA A 296 -14.96 3.48 -4.49
N TYR A 297 -13.81 4.15 -4.58
CA TYR A 297 -12.84 4.18 -3.48
C TYR A 297 -13.15 5.37 -2.57
N ASP A 298 -13.39 5.11 -1.30
CA ASP A 298 -13.61 6.15 -0.32
C ASP A 298 -12.27 6.72 0.13
N TRP A 299 -11.94 7.89 -0.42
CA TRP A 299 -10.74 8.65 -0.11
C TRP A 299 -10.88 9.53 1.13
N ALA A 300 -12.03 9.57 1.77
CA ALA A 300 -12.16 10.25 3.04
C ALA A 300 -11.08 9.73 4.01
N LEU A 301 -10.51 10.64 4.79
CA LEU A 301 -9.49 10.27 5.77
C LEU A 301 -10.06 9.23 6.75
N ASN A 302 -9.28 8.21 7.08
CA ASN A 302 -9.64 7.23 8.09
C ASN A 302 -9.55 7.79 9.54
N ALA A 303 -9.71 9.09 9.65
CA ALA A 303 -9.72 9.87 10.88
C ALA A 303 -11.12 10.13 11.46
N THR A 304 -12.18 9.82 10.72
CA THR A 304 -13.56 10.09 11.15
C THR A 304 -14.45 8.92 10.90
#